data_3de9e3f708011aa0036f14548b3a5c02
#
_entry.id   3de9e3f708011aa0036f14548b3a5c02
#
_cell.length_a   1.000
_cell.length_b   1.000
_cell.length_c   1.000
_cell.angle_alpha   90.00
_cell.angle_beta   90.00
_cell.angle_gamma   90.00
#
_symmetry.space_group_name_H-M   'P 1'
#
loop_
_entity.id
_entity.type
_entity.pdbx_description
1 polymer ?
#
loop_
_entity_poly.entity_id
_entity_poly.type
_entity_poly.pdbx_seq_one_letter_code
_entity_poly.pdbx_strand_id
1 'polypeptide(L)'
;MKELKLSTEIYNIFWQHRHAIEDGFDSINMDVLINAANVILAAVEQGKTIYTAGNGASAAIAQHWACDYTKGCSDLESGFKPKVISLSANIPLMTAISNDIS
;
A
#
# COMPACT_ATOMS: atom_id res chain seq x y z
N MET A 1 -1.58 22.71 35.37
CA MET A 1 -2.77 21.85 35.27
C MET A 1 -3.23 21.59 33.85
N LYS A 2 -3.36 22.62 32.99
CA LYS A 2 -3.77 22.46 31.57
C LYS A 2 -2.73 21.69 30.75
N GLU A 3 -1.44 21.97 30.95
CA GLU A 3 -0.33 21.24 30.26
C GLU A 3 -0.23 19.78 30.69
N LEU A 4 -0.43 19.49 31.97
CA LEU A 4 -0.41 18.12 32.50
C LEU A 4 -1.58 17.28 31.93
N LYS A 5 -2.74 17.90 31.75
CA LYS A 5 -3.91 17.25 31.13
C LYS A 5 -3.66 16.91 29.67
N LEU A 6 -3.09 17.85 28.90
CA LEU A 6 -2.75 17.65 27.49
C LEU A 6 -1.70 16.53 27.31
N SER A 7 -0.69 16.50 28.19
CA SER A 7 0.33 15.44 28.16
C SER A 7 -0.27 14.05 28.38
N THR A 8 -1.22 13.93 29.32
CA THR A 8 -1.93 12.67 29.59
C THR A 8 -2.80 12.26 28.42
N GLU A 9 -3.50 13.21 27.79
CA GLU A 9 -4.33 12.93 26.62
C GLU A 9 -3.48 12.44 25.42
N ILE A 10 -2.34 13.09 25.14
CA ILE A 10 -1.41 12.68 24.08
C ILE A 10 -0.85 11.27 24.36
N TYR A 11 -0.46 11.01 25.62
CA TYR A 11 0.02 9.69 26.03
C TYR A 11 -1.03 8.60 25.80
N ASN A 12 -2.29 8.84 26.17
CA ASN A 12 -3.37 7.89 25.98
C ASN A 12 -3.66 7.64 24.49
N ILE A 13 -3.70 8.69 23.67
CA ILE A 13 -3.88 8.57 22.21
C ILE A 13 -2.76 7.74 21.60
N PHE A 14 -1.52 7.99 21.98
CA PHE A 14 -0.36 7.23 21.50
C PHE A 14 -0.49 5.73 21.82
N TRP A 15 -0.82 5.39 23.05
CA TRP A 15 -0.95 3.99 23.45
C TRP A 15 -2.16 3.29 22.82
N GLN A 16 -3.29 3.99 22.69
CA GLN A 16 -4.44 3.45 21.97
C GLN A 16 -4.12 3.16 20.51
N HIS A 17 -3.40 4.07 19.85
CA HIS A 17 -3.00 3.89 18.46
C HIS A 17 -2.01 2.73 18.31
N ARG A 18 -1.06 2.62 19.22
CA ARG A 18 -0.12 1.49 19.23
C ARG A 18 -0.84 0.16 19.34
N HIS A 19 -1.74 0.02 20.33
CA HIS A 19 -2.50 -1.22 20.50
C HIS A 19 -3.36 -1.55 19.27
N ALA A 20 -4.00 -0.54 18.66
CA ALA A 20 -4.77 -0.76 17.44
C ALA A 20 -3.91 -1.30 16.27
N ILE A 21 -2.67 -0.85 16.16
CA ILE A 21 -1.71 -1.39 15.17
C ILE A 21 -1.33 -2.84 15.52
N GLU A 22 -1.02 -3.12 16.78
CA GLU A 22 -0.69 -4.47 17.26
C GLU A 22 -1.85 -5.44 17.00
N ASP A 23 -3.07 -5.08 17.38
CA ASP A 23 -4.29 -5.86 17.10
C ASP A 23 -4.51 -6.09 15.61
N GLY A 24 -4.21 -5.08 14.78
CA GLY A 24 -4.25 -5.19 13.33
C GLY A 24 -3.30 -6.26 12.80
N PHE A 25 -2.06 -6.29 13.28
CA PHE A 25 -1.09 -7.33 12.91
C PHE A 25 -1.51 -8.72 13.40
N ASP A 26 -2.00 -8.82 14.62
CA ASP A 26 -2.46 -10.09 15.21
C ASP A 26 -3.69 -10.67 14.49
N SER A 27 -4.48 -9.82 13.85
CA SER A 27 -5.64 -10.24 13.06
C SER A 27 -5.31 -10.83 11.70
N ILE A 28 -4.05 -10.75 11.24
CA ILE A 28 -3.64 -11.21 9.92
C ILE A 28 -3.70 -12.75 9.85
N ASN A 29 -4.46 -13.25 8.87
CA ASN A 29 -4.42 -14.67 8.54
C ASN A 29 -3.19 -14.95 7.66
N MET A 30 -2.22 -15.68 8.21
CA MET A 30 -0.95 -15.98 7.54
C MET A 30 -1.13 -16.81 6.27
N ASP A 31 -2.11 -17.73 6.21
CA ASP A 31 -2.35 -18.54 5.01
C ASP A 31 -2.87 -17.66 3.86
N VAL A 32 -3.73 -16.68 4.17
CA VAL A 32 -4.21 -15.71 3.19
C VAL A 32 -3.08 -14.81 2.70
N LEU A 33 -2.20 -14.36 3.60
CA LEU A 33 -1.05 -13.54 3.25
C LEU A 33 -0.07 -14.31 2.35
N ILE A 34 0.25 -15.55 2.68
CA ILE A 34 1.11 -16.43 1.88
C ILE A 34 0.49 -16.66 0.49
N ASN A 35 -0.81 -16.94 0.43
CA ASN A 35 -1.50 -17.12 -0.85
C ASN A 35 -1.45 -15.85 -1.72
N ALA A 36 -1.66 -14.67 -1.14
CA ALA A 36 -1.52 -13.40 -1.84
C ALA A 36 -0.10 -13.19 -2.40
N ALA A 37 0.93 -13.50 -1.62
CA ALA A 37 2.32 -13.43 -2.07
C ALA A 37 2.59 -14.39 -3.24
N ASN A 38 2.07 -15.62 -3.19
CA ASN A 38 2.21 -16.59 -4.26
C ASN A 38 1.52 -16.15 -5.56
N VAL A 39 0.34 -15.53 -5.46
CA VAL A 39 -0.37 -14.97 -6.63
C VAL A 39 0.44 -13.85 -7.28
N ILE A 40 1.01 -12.95 -6.48
CA ILE A 40 1.87 -11.88 -6.98
C ILE A 40 3.12 -12.45 -7.67
N LEU A 41 3.80 -13.41 -7.03
CA LEU A 41 4.98 -14.05 -7.59
C LEU A 41 4.67 -14.74 -8.91
N ALA A 42 3.61 -15.53 -8.97
CA ALA A 42 3.19 -16.20 -10.21
C ALA A 42 2.85 -15.19 -11.33
N ALA A 43 2.25 -14.05 -11.01
CA ALA A 43 1.99 -13.00 -11.99
C ALA A 43 3.29 -12.41 -12.55
N VAL A 44 4.29 -12.19 -11.71
CA VAL A 44 5.61 -11.69 -12.12
C VAL A 44 6.33 -12.71 -13.00
N GLU A 45 6.37 -13.99 -12.60
CA GLU A 45 7.01 -15.07 -13.35
C GLU A 45 6.37 -15.27 -14.74
N GLN A 46 5.06 -15.05 -14.85
CA GLN A 46 4.34 -15.09 -16.12
C GLN A 46 4.43 -13.80 -16.92
N GLY A 47 5.19 -12.80 -16.48
CA GLY A 47 5.35 -11.52 -17.14
C GLY A 47 4.09 -10.66 -17.19
N LYS A 48 3.13 -10.93 -16.30
CA LYS A 48 1.87 -10.16 -16.19
C LYS A 48 2.10 -8.81 -15.54
N THR A 49 1.19 -7.88 -15.80
CA THR A 49 1.18 -6.57 -15.18
C THR A 49 0.33 -6.61 -13.92
N ILE A 50 0.85 -6.05 -12.84
CA ILE A 50 0.14 -5.83 -11.58
C ILE A 50 -0.31 -4.38 -11.54
N TYR A 51 -1.57 -4.14 -11.27
CA TYR A 51 -2.12 -2.80 -11.13
C TYR A 51 -2.39 -2.50 -9.66
N THR A 52 -1.96 -1.32 -9.23
CA THR A 52 -2.23 -0.80 -7.88
C THR A 52 -3.15 0.42 -7.98
N ALA A 53 -4.05 0.56 -7.04
CA ALA A 53 -4.99 1.69 -7.01
C ALA A 53 -5.33 2.07 -5.56
N GLY A 54 -5.72 3.32 -5.37
CA GLY A 54 -6.18 3.83 -4.08
C GLY A 54 -6.71 5.25 -4.20
N ASN A 55 -7.36 5.73 -3.15
CA ASN A 55 -7.87 7.09 -3.03
C ASN A 55 -7.13 7.83 -1.91
N GLY A 56 -6.90 9.13 -2.07
CA GLY A 56 -6.24 9.97 -1.07
C GLY A 56 -4.86 9.41 -0.67
N ALA A 57 -4.63 9.17 0.61
CA ALA A 57 -3.38 8.59 1.12
C ALA A 57 -3.11 7.19 0.55
N SER A 58 -4.15 6.38 0.31
CA SER A 58 -4.00 5.08 -0.33
C SER A 58 -3.54 5.18 -1.79
N ALA A 59 -3.87 6.26 -2.51
CA ALA A 59 -3.31 6.53 -3.83
C ALA A 59 -1.80 6.78 -3.76
N ALA A 60 -1.32 7.51 -2.76
CA ALA A 60 0.10 7.73 -2.53
C ALA A 60 0.83 6.40 -2.22
N ILE A 61 0.24 5.54 -1.40
CA ILE A 61 0.76 4.20 -1.11
C ILE A 61 0.80 3.34 -2.38
N ALA A 62 -0.26 3.35 -3.19
CA ALA A 62 -0.33 2.60 -4.45
C ALA A 62 0.77 3.02 -5.44
N GLN A 63 1.05 4.33 -5.55
CA GLN A 63 2.13 4.87 -6.36
C GLN A 63 3.51 4.46 -5.82
N HIS A 64 3.70 4.55 -4.51
CA HIS A 64 4.96 4.17 -3.88
C HIS A 64 5.24 2.67 -4.04
N TRP A 65 4.21 1.85 -3.91
CA TRP A 65 4.30 0.41 -4.14
C TRP A 65 4.74 0.07 -5.57
N ALA A 66 4.17 0.75 -6.56
CA ALA A 66 4.60 0.60 -7.95
C ALA A 66 6.09 1.00 -8.14
N CYS A 67 6.53 2.07 -7.47
CA CYS A 67 7.92 2.50 -7.48
C CYS A 67 8.85 1.45 -6.85
N ASP A 68 8.50 0.95 -5.67
CA ASP A 68 9.30 -0.03 -4.93
C ASP A 68 9.45 -1.35 -5.71
N TYR A 69 8.37 -1.86 -6.29
CA TYR A 69 8.44 -3.06 -7.10
C TYR A 69 9.25 -2.85 -8.39
N THR A 70 9.06 -1.74 -9.07
CA THR A 70 9.75 -1.47 -10.34
C THR A 70 11.24 -1.22 -10.14
N LYS A 71 11.61 -0.49 -9.09
CA LYS A 71 12.99 -0.08 -8.81
C LYS A 71 13.68 -0.98 -7.79
N GLY A 72 13.01 -1.25 -6.67
CA GLY A 72 13.62 -1.89 -5.49
C GLY A 72 13.62 -3.40 -5.56
N CYS A 73 12.61 -4.01 -6.19
CA CYS A 73 12.49 -5.47 -6.29
C CYS A 73 12.99 -6.03 -7.62
N SER A 74 13.40 -5.20 -8.57
CA SER A 74 13.97 -5.70 -9.82
C SER A 74 15.39 -6.19 -9.60
N ASP A 75 15.64 -7.43 -9.98
CA ASP A 75 16.96 -8.05 -9.96
C ASP A 75 17.41 -8.41 -11.38
N LEU A 76 18.50 -7.77 -11.80
CA LEU A 76 19.03 -7.97 -13.16
C LEU A 76 19.72 -9.33 -13.32
N GLU A 77 20.25 -9.90 -12.27
CA GLU A 77 20.97 -11.18 -12.32
C GLU A 77 19.98 -12.35 -12.41
N SER A 78 18.94 -12.36 -11.60
CA SER A 78 17.88 -13.38 -11.63
C SER A 78 16.86 -13.19 -12.74
N GLY A 79 16.84 -12.02 -13.36
CA GLY A 79 15.82 -11.65 -14.36
C GLY A 79 14.46 -11.31 -13.76
N PHE A 80 14.36 -11.20 -12.44
CA PHE A 80 13.12 -10.80 -11.75
C PHE A 80 12.81 -9.34 -12.06
N LYS A 81 11.76 -9.10 -12.85
CA LYS A 81 11.35 -7.76 -13.31
C LYS A 81 9.84 -7.59 -13.18
N PRO A 82 9.32 -7.27 -12.00
CA PRO A 82 7.90 -7.05 -11.81
C PRO A 82 7.43 -5.82 -12.60
N LYS A 83 6.31 -5.96 -13.31
CA LYS A 83 5.64 -4.87 -14.01
C LYS A 83 4.50 -4.37 -13.15
N VAL A 84 4.70 -3.29 -12.45
CA VAL A 84 3.69 -2.71 -11.56
C VAL A 84 3.34 -1.30 -12.01
N ILE A 85 2.06 -1.05 -12.19
CA ILE A 85 1.53 0.23 -12.68
C ILE A 85 0.49 0.72 -11.69
N SER A 86 0.67 1.94 -11.18
CA SER A 86 -0.37 2.60 -10.39
C SER A 86 -1.40 3.28 -11.28
N LEU A 87 -2.64 2.87 -11.15
CA LEU A 87 -3.78 3.53 -11.83
C LEU A 87 -4.03 4.94 -11.30
N SER A 88 -3.55 5.25 -10.10
CA SER A 88 -3.65 6.58 -9.48
C SER A 88 -2.59 7.57 -9.98
N ALA A 89 -1.66 7.14 -10.85
CA ALA A 89 -0.59 8.00 -11.36
C ALA A 89 -1.00 8.84 -12.58
N ASN A 90 -2.08 8.47 -13.28
CA ASN A 90 -2.55 9.20 -14.46
C ASN A 90 -3.60 10.25 -14.06
N ILE A 91 -3.14 11.39 -13.53
CA ILE A 91 -4.01 12.48 -13.08
C ILE A 91 -4.91 13.02 -14.20
N PRO A 92 -4.45 13.25 -15.44
CA PRO A 92 -5.32 13.71 -16.52
C PRO A 92 -6.47 12.73 -16.80
N LEU A 93 -6.21 11.44 -16.83
CA LEU A 93 -7.26 10.43 -17.04
C LEU A 93 -8.24 10.40 -15.87
N MET A 94 -7.76 10.42 -14.63
CA MET A 94 -8.61 10.42 -13.43
C MET A 94 -9.54 11.62 -13.38
N THR A 95 -9.02 12.80 -13.67
CA THR A 95 -9.80 14.04 -13.65
C THR A 95 -10.80 14.10 -14.80
N ALA A 96 -10.45 13.62 -15.98
CA ALA A 96 -11.36 13.52 -17.11
C ALA A 96 -12.52 12.55 -16.81
N ILE A 97 -12.23 11.34 -16.32
CA ILE A 97 -13.27 10.37 -15.93
C ILE A 97 -14.19 10.94 -14.86
N SER A 98 -13.64 11.58 -13.83
CA SER A 98 -14.42 12.20 -12.76
C SER A 98 -15.35 13.32 -13.27
N ASN A 99 -14.92 14.07 -14.28
CA ASN A 99 -15.70 15.14 -14.87
C ASN A 99 -16.78 14.64 -15.85
N ASP A 100 -16.49 13.60 -16.62
CA ASP A 100 -17.31 13.16 -17.76
C ASP A 100 -18.30 12.06 -17.40
N ILE A 101 -18.08 11.34 -16.30
CA ILE A 101 -18.85 10.14 -15.89
C ILE A 101 -19.52 10.31 -14.51
N SER A 102 -19.53 11.53 -13.98
CA SER A 102 -20.15 11.82 -12.67
C SER A 102 -21.69 11.79 -12.72
#